data_cd777ca2621c659275a9f1722372d82b
#
_entry.id   cd777ca2621c659275a9f1722372d82b
#
_cell.length_a   1.000
_cell.length_b   1.000
_cell.length_c   1.000
_cell.angle_alpha   90.00
_cell.angle_beta   90.00
_cell.angle_gamma   90.00
#
_symmetry.space_group_name_H-M   'P 1'
#
loop_
_entity.id
_entity.type
_entity.pdbx_description
1 polymer ?
#
loop_
_entity_poly.entity_id
_entity_poly.type
_entity_poly.pdbx_seq_one_letter_code
_entity_poly.pdbx_strand_id
1 'polypeptide(L)'
;MPENQDAYLKFINSDLGKKVSKQVGLPVPTKLRRYKEGEPALDGRVLLGGSGRLVGRIEELLADDYTVSTSAGDNKYAGLVFDATGITKPEDLRQLYDFFHPVMRQLQPCARLLVIGTTPELINDVDERIAQRALEGFTRSVGKELLRGATIQLVYTAPDAAADLAGLESTLRFVLSAKSAFVDAQVIRVDAQSATAPADWNKPSEGKIAVVTGAARGIGATIAEVLARDGAKVICVDIPQAGEGLAETANKVGGTALPLDVTAADAADKLKEHAEARHGGPVDIIVHNAGITRDKLLANMDEGRWESVIAVNLVAPVRITEKLLENGGLADNGRVIGVASIAGIAGNRGQTNYGATKAGVIGFVDSFSDKLADRGITVNAVAPGFIETQMTAAIPFGTRVGGRLLSSLQQGGETVDVAETIAYFASPASQAVTGNVVRVCGQAMLGA
;
A
#
# COMPACT_ATOMS: atom_id res chain seq x y z
N MET A 1 -3.93 -1.72 21.17
CA MET A 1 -3.58 -0.78 22.25
C MET A 1 -3.15 0.54 21.66
N PRO A 2 -3.86 1.59 21.88
CA PRO A 2 -3.32 2.91 21.67
C PRO A 2 -2.57 3.30 22.95
N GLU A 3 -1.59 4.17 22.88
CA GLU A 3 -0.94 4.87 23.99
C GLU A 3 0.50 4.50 24.30
N ASN A 4 1.31 4.41 23.25
CA ASN A 4 2.63 5.02 23.37
C ASN A 4 2.77 6.11 22.30
N GLN A 5 1.89 7.11 22.35
CA GLN A 5 2.19 8.36 21.66
C GLN A 5 3.51 8.84 22.21
N ASP A 6 4.53 8.81 21.34
CA ASP A 6 5.86 9.32 21.64
C ASP A 6 5.74 10.68 22.35
N ALA A 7 6.48 10.87 23.45
CA ALA A 7 6.48 12.12 24.23
C ALA A 7 6.70 13.35 23.33
N TYR A 8 7.43 13.18 22.21
CA TYR A 8 7.62 14.23 21.20
C TYR A 8 6.32 14.57 20.46
N LEU A 9 5.54 13.59 20.02
CA LEU A 9 4.26 13.85 19.36
C LEU A 9 3.21 14.42 20.35
N LYS A 10 3.22 13.95 21.59
CA LYS A 10 2.40 14.54 22.66
C LYS A 10 2.81 15.99 22.93
N PHE A 11 4.11 16.27 23.01
CA PHE A 11 4.62 17.62 23.22
C PHE A 11 4.29 18.55 22.06
N ILE A 12 4.61 18.17 20.81
CA ILE A 12 4.35 19.01 19.61
C ILE A 12 2.87 19.30 19.42
N ASN A 13 2.00 18.36 19.76
CA ASN A 13 0.55 18.54 19.64
C ASN A 13 -0.07 19.29 20.85
N SER A 14 0.68 19.52 21.93
CA SER A 14 0.24 20.37 23.04
C SER A 14 0.27 21.85 22.64
N ASP A 15 -0.51 22.71 23.32
CA ASP A 15 -0.55 24.14 23.01
C ASP A 15 0.82 24.82 23.22
N LEU A 16 1.58 24.36 24.22
CA LEU A 16 2.95 24.81 24.46
C LEU A 16 3.90 24.33 23.35
N GLY A 17 3.78 23.06 22.96
CA GLY A 17 4.59 22.47 21.88
C GLY A 17 4.33 23.14 20.52
N LYS A 18 3.09 23.45 20.19
CA LYS A 18 2.73 24.21 18.97
C LYS A 18 3.36 25.60 18.95
N LYS A 19 3.37 26.31 20.08
CA LYS A 19 4.02 27.64 20.19
C LYS A 19 5.53 27.54 20.01
N VAL A 20 6.16 26.59 20.69
CA VAL A 20 7.62 26.35 20.59
C VAL A 20 7.99 25.91 19.18
N SER A 21 7.27 24.96 18.60
CA SER A 21 7.52 24.48 17.22
C SER A 21 7.44 25.61 16.21
N LYS A 22 6.45 26.50 16.35
CA LYS A 22 6.31 27.67 15.48
C LYS A 22 7.49 28.66 15.62
N GLN A 23 8.04 28.82 16.83
CA GLN A 23 9.21 29.69 17.07
C GLN A 23 10.51 29.09 16.53
N VAL A 24 10.66 27.77 16.56
CA VAL A 24 11.88 27.05 16.14
C VAL A 24 11.78 26.55 14.69
N GLY A 25 10.66 26.83 14.01
CA GLY A 25 10.45 26.40 12.62
C GLY A 25 10.23 24.88 12.46
N LEU A 26 9.88 24.16 13.53
CA LEU A 26 9.57 22.74 13.44
C LEU A 26 8.14 22.56 12.94
N PRO A 27 7.92 21.65 11.97
CA PRO A 27 6.58 21.39 11.46
C PRO A 27 5.69 20.73 12.52
N VAL A 28 4.43 21.15 12.57
CA VAL A 28 3.40 20.47 13.36
C VAL A 28 2.60 19.59 12.40
N PRO A 29 2.82 18.28 12.38
CA PRO A 29 2.13 17.39 11.45
C PRO A 29 0.62 17.36 11.75
N THR A 30 -0.17 17.39 10.68
CA THR A 30 -1.62 17.22 10.78
C THR A 30 -1.92 15.77 11.16
N LYS A 31 -2.81 15.55 12.13
CA LYS A 31 -3.30 14.20 12.44
C LYS A 31 -3.98 13.62 11.19
N LEU A 32 -3.45 12.51 10.67
CA LEU A 32 -4.02 11.86 9.49
C LEU A 32 -5.37 11.23 9.84
N ARG A 33 -6.33 11.40 8.93
CA ARG A 33 -7.59 10.66 8.98
C ARG A 33 -7.34 9.26 8.45
N ARG A 34 -7.39 8.28 9.35
CA ARG A 34 -7.28 6.85 9.04
C ARG A 34 -8.67 6.21 9.07
N TYR A 35 -8.84 5.15 8.30
CA TYR A 35 -10.12 4.45 8.19
C TYR A 35 -10.64 3.97 9.55
N LYS A 36 -11.94 4.16 9.75
CA LYS A 36 -12.71 3.57 10.84
C LYS A 36 -14.03 3.08 10.28
N GLU A 37 -14.43 1.92 10.72
CA GLU A 37 -15.71 1.33 10.34
C GLU A 37 -16.86 2.26 10.67
N GLY A 38 -17.81 2.39 9.74
CA GLY A 38 -18.98 3.28 9.87
C GLY A 38 -18.72 4.75 9.53
N GLU A 39 -17.46 5.17 9.30
CA GLU A 39 -17.16 6.51 8.78
C GLU A 39 -17.23 6.53 7.24
N PRO A 40 -17.66 7.64 6.61
CA PRO A 40 -17.65 7.76 5.16
C PRO A 40 -16.22 7.66 4.61
N ALA A 41 -16.05 7.18 3.37
CA ALA A 41 -14.76 7.09 2.71
C ALA A 41 -14.04 8.44 2.70
N LEU A 42 -14.73 9.50 2.27
CA LEU A 42 -14.30 10.89 2.39
C LEU A 42 -15.39 11.71 3.10
N ASP A 43 -14.97 12.71 3.86
CA ASP A 43 -15.87 13.63 4.56
C ASP A 43 -15.99 14.93 3.76
N GLY A 44 -16.74 14.89 2.65
CA GLY A 44 -16.98 16.04 1.80
C GLY A 44 -17.04 15.73 0.30
N ARG A 45 -17.04 16.81 -0.49
CA ARG A 45 -17.23 16.73 -1.93
C ARG A 45 -15.97 16.29 -2.67
N VAL A 46 -16.18 15.55 -3.76
CA VAL A 46 -15.18 15.21 -4.76
C VAL A 46 -15.44 16.03 -6.01
N LEU A 47 -14.46 16.79 -6.48
CA LEU A 47 -14.51 17.43 -7.79
C LEU A 47 -13.91 16.47 -8.83
N LEU A 48 -14.68 16.13 -9.83
CA LEU A 48 -14.28 15.31 -10.97
C LEU A 48 -14.14 16.19 -12.22
N GLY A 49 -13.04 16.05 -12.95
CA GLY A 49 -12.80 16.75 -14.20
C GLY A 49 -11.85 15.99 -15.12
N GLY A 50 -11.50 16.64 -16.23
CA GLY A 50 -10.68 16.08 -17.29
C GLY A 50 -11.43 15.93 -18.59
N SER A 51 -10.70 15.59 -19.66
CA SER A 51 -11.23 15.38 -21.01
C SER A 51 -11.04 13.93 -21.49
N GLY A 52 -10.73 13.02 -20.57
CA GLY A 52 -10.40 11.65 -20.87
C GLY A 52 -11.60 10.76 -21.16
N ARG A 53 -11.30 9.54 -21.58
CA ARG A 53 -12.31 8.50 -21.93
C ARG A 53 -13.05 7.93 -20.71
N LEU A 54 -12.59 8.23 -19.48
CA LEU A 54 -13.06 7.57 -18.27
C LEU A 54 -13.98 8.44 -17.41
N VAL A 55 -14.09 9.76 -17.65
CA VAL A 55 -14.83 10.72 -16.82
C VAL A 55 -16.24 10.24 -16.48
N GLY A 56 -17.03 9.86 -17.50
CA GLY A 56 -18.43 9.44 -17.28
C GLY A 56 -18.51 8.17 -16.44
N ARG A 57 -17.62 7.20 -16.68
CA ARG A 57 -17.60 5.96 -15.91
C ARG A 57 -17.13 6.17 -14.47
N ILE A 58 -16.16 7.04 -14.25
CA ILE A 58 -15.71 7.40 -12.89
C ILE A 58 -16.85 8.06 -12.13
N GLU A 59 -17.62 8.96 -12.76
CA GLU A 59 -18.79 9.58 -12.14
C GLU A 59 -19.80 8.53 -11.70
N GLU A 60 -20.14 7.57 -12.55
CA GLU A 60 -21.04 6.44 -12.22
C GLU A 60 -20.52 5.59 -11.05
N LEU A 61 -19.23 5.21 -11.07
CA LEU A 61 -18.64 4.39 -10.01
C LEU A 61 -18.59 5.08 -8.64
N LEU A 62 -18.55 6.40 -8.62
CA LEU A 62 -18.49 7.18 -7.38
C LEU A 62 -19.86 7.66 -6.89
N ALA A 63 -20.92 7.59 -7.71
CA ALA A 63 -22.20 8.24 -7.44
C ALA A 63 -22.89 7.77 -6.15
N ASP A 64 -22.75 6.49 -5.80
CA ASP A 64 -23.48 5.92 -4.66
C ASP A 64 -22.83 6.28 -3.31
N ASP A 65 -21.50 6.42 -3.26
CA ASP A 65 -20.75 6.54 -2.01
C ASP A 65 -20.08 7.91 -1.82
N TYR A 66 -20.08 8.75 -2.88
CA TYR A 66 -19.39 10.05 -2.86
C TYR A 66 -20.30 11.18 -3.35
N THR A 67 -20.15 12.35 -2.75
CA THR A 67 -20.79 13.56 -3.27
C THR A 67 -19.92 14.14 -4.40
N VAL A 68 -20.20 13.76 -5.64
CA VAL A 68 -19.45 14.20 -6.81
C VAL A 68 -19.97 15.52 -7.37
N SER A 69 -19.07 16.37 -7.85
CA SER A 69 -19.34 17.60 -8.59
C SER A 69 -18.44 17.65 -9.82
N THR A 70 -18.98 18.00 -10.98
CA THR A 70 -18.23 18.15 -12.23
C THR A 70 -17.89 19.60 -12.59
N SER A 71 -18.33 20.53 -11.74
CA SER A 71 -18.00 21.95 -11.89
C SER A 71 -17.44 22.53 -10.60
N ALA A 72 -16.37 23.32 -10.74
CA ALA A 72 -15.78 24.03 -9.62
C ALA A 72 -16.74 25.13 -9.11
N GLY A 73 -16.76 25.35 -7.79
CA GLY A 73 -17.54 26.37 -7.10
C GLY A 73 -16.84 26.84 -5.83
N ASP A 74 -17.53 27.60 -4.98
CA ASP A 74 -16.99 28.14 -3.73
C ASP A 74 -16.96 27.11 -2.59
N ASN A 75 -16.95 25.82 -2.91
CA ASN A 75 -16.95 24.74 -1.95
C ASN A 75 -15.53 24.34 -1.53
N LYS A 76 -15.42 23.71 -0.35
CA LYS A 76 -14.21 22.97 0.01
C LYS A 76 -14.33 21.54 -0.48
N TYR A 77 -13.18 20.97 -0.95
CA TYR A 77 -13.12 19.63 -1.53
C TYR A 77 -12.37 18.66 -0.62
N ALA A 78 -12.96 17.52 -0.38
CA ALA A 78 -12.32 16.37 0.26
C ALA A 78 -11.57 15.49 -0.74
N GLY A 79 -11.91 15.60 -2.04
CA GLY A 79 -11.24 14.91 -3.13
C GLY A 79 -11.21 15.70 -4.43
N LEU A 80 -10.16 15.49 -5.21
CA LEU A 80 -10.06 15.94 -6.61
C LEU A 80 -9.71 14.72 -7.46
N VAL A 81 -10.45 14.50 -8.53
CA VAL A 81 -10.17 13.44 -9.51
C VAL A 81 -10.07 14.06 -10.90
N PHE A 82 -8.96 13.81 -11.56
CA PHE A 82 -8.72 14.32 -12.90
C PHE A 82 -8.41 13.19 -13.87
N ASP A 83 -9.28 12.99 -14.86
CA ASP A 83 -9.05 12.05 -15.95
C ASP A 83 -8.16 12.67 -17.02
N ALA A 84 -6.88 12.32 -16.98
CA ALA A 84 -5.84 12.76 -17.89
C ALA A 84 -5.66 11.81 -19.09
N THR A 85 -6.53 10.82 -19.28
CA THR A 85 -6.41 9.88 -20.43
C THR A 85 -6.68 10.56 -21.76
N GLY A 86 -7.23 11.79 -21.77
CA GLY A 86 -7.38 12.65 -22.96
C GLY A 86 -6.17 13.54 -23.24
N ILE A 87 -5.10 13.50 -22.44
CA ILE A 87 -3.85 14.22 -22.70
C ILE A 87 -3.02 13.39 -23.67
N THR A 88 -3.01 13.80 -24.95
CA THR A 88 -2.37 13.05 -26.04
C THR A 88 -1.10 13.71 -26.59
N LYS A 89 -0.77 14.91 -26.14
CA LYS A 89 0.44 15.63 -26.53
C LYS A 89 0.91 16.58 -25.42
N PRO A 90 2.18 17.01 -25.42
CA PRO A 90 2.74 17.84 -24.35
C PRO A 90 1.99 19.15 -24.08
N GLU A 91 1.43 19.80 -25.11
CA GLU A 91 0.66 21.03 -24.95
C GLU A 91 -0.62 20.84 -24.13
N ASP A 92 -1.20 19.66 -24.17
CA ASP A 92 -2.41 19.29 -23.43
C ASP A 92 -2.19 19.22 -21.91
N LEU A 93 -0.93 19.18 -21.45
CA LEU A 93 -0.60 19.26 -20.02
C LEU A 93 -1.13 20.55 -19.37
N ARG A 94 -1.45 21.57 -20.17
CA ARG A 94 -2.15 22.78 -19.71
C ARG A 94 -3.44 22.48 -18.97
N GLN A 95 -4.14 21.40 -19.31
CA GLN A 95 -5.39 20.97 -18.68
C GLN A 95 -5.20 20.66 -17.17
N LEU A 96 -4.02 20.15 -16.76
CA LEU A 96 -3.69 19.95 -15.35
C LEU A 96 -3.69 21.26 -14.58
N TYR A 97 -3.06 22.30 -15.13
CA TYR A 97 -3.04 23.62 -14.53
C TYR A 97 -4.45 24.21 -14.42
N ASP A 98 -5.22 24.15 -15.49
CA ASP A 98 -6.55 24.73 -15.56
C ASP A 98 -7.53 24.06 -14.56
N PHE A 99 -7.37 22.77 -14.29
CA PHE A 99 -8.19 22.05 -13.32
C PHE A 99 -7.72 22.26 -11.87
N PHE A 100 -6.44 22.05 -11.57
CA PHE A 100 -5.95 22.05 -10.20
C PHE A 100 -5.75 23.46 -9.63
N HIS A 101 -5.16 24.38 -10.40
CA HIS A 101 -4.77 25.69 -9.91
C HIS A 101 -5.89 26.47 -9.20
N PRO A 102 -7.12 26.56 -9.73
CA PRO A 102 -8.18 27.37 -9.10
C PRO A 102 -8.69 26.78 -7.78
N VAL A 103 -8.54 25.46 -7.55
CA VAL A 103 -9.17 24.76 -6.41
C VAL A 103 -8.18 24.28 -5.35
N MET A 104 -6.87 24.38 -5.56
CA MET A 104 -5.85 23.91 -4.59
C MET A 104 -6.00 24.53 -3.20
N ARG A 105 -6.41 25.80 -3.11
CA ARG A 105 -6.64 26.50 -1.83
C ARG A 105 -7.95 26.12 -1.15
N GLN A 106 -8.81 25.40 -1.85
CA GLN A 106 -10.11 24.95 -1.35
C GLN A 106 -10.06 23.51 -0.78
N LEU A 107 -8.87 22.90 -0.73
CA LEU A 107 -8.71 21.55 -0.18
C LEU A 107 -8.99 21.51 1.33
N GLN A 108 -9.72 20.50 1.74
CA GLN A 108 -9.91 20.16 3.16
C GLN A 108 -8.63 19.51 3.74
N PRO A 109 -8.46 19.45 5.07
CA PRO A 109 -7.46 18.58 5.68
C PRO A 109 -7.68 17.12 5.27
N CYS A 110 -6.59 16.39 5.04
CA CYS A 110 -6.61 14.99 4.60
C CYS A 110 -7.35 14.76 3.27
N ALA A 111 -7.40 15.74 2.38
CA ALA A 111 -7.96 15.57 1.03
C ALA A 111 -7.20 14.52 0.23
N ARG A 112 -7.90 13.84 -0.69
CA ARG A 112 -7.34 12.83 -1.59
C ARG A 112 -7.43 13.32 -3.03
N LEU A 113 -6.27 13.43 -3.67
CA LEU A 113 -6.17 13.84 -5.07
C LEU A 113 -5.79 12.62 -5.91
N LEU A 114 -6.33 12.54 -7.10
CA LEU A 114 -6.10 11.46 -8.03
C LEU A 114 -5.99 11.99 -9.45
N VAL A 115 -4.90 11.63 -10.11
CA VAL A 115 -4.73 11.77 -11.56
C VAL A 115 -4.85 10.38 -12.18
N ILE A 116 -5.65 10.24 -13.23
CA ILE A 116 -5.80 8.98 -13.96
C ILE A 116 -5.24 9.19 -15.37
N GLY A 117 -4.26 8.39 -15.76
CA GLY A 117 -3.61 8.44 -17.05
C GLY A 117 -3.68 7.11 -17.79
N THR A 118 -3.12 7.08 -18.99
CA THR A 118 -2.89 5.86 -19.77
C THR A 118 -1.46 5.38 -19.54
N THR A 119 -1.27 4.06 -19.36
CA THR A 119 0.04 3.43 -19.12
C THR A 119 1.03 3.76 -20.24
N PRO A 120 2.07 4.56 -19.98
CA PRO A 120 2.97 5.07 -21.03
C PRO A 120 3.70 3.96 -21.80
N GLU A 121 4.02 2.87 -21.11
CA GLU A 121 4.74 1.73 -21.67
C GLU A 121 3.92 1.00 -22.76
N LEU A 122 2.59 1.14 -22.74
CA LEU A 122 1.66 0.53 -23.68
C LEU A 122 1.22 1.47 -24.82
N ILE A 123 1.68 2.71 -24.84
CA ILE A 123 1.32 3.71 -25.84
C ILE A 123 2.35 3.68 -26.98
N ASN A 124 1.86 3.57 -28.22
CA ASN A 124 2.70 3.60 -29.43
C ASN A 124 3.01 5.02 -29.91
N ASP A 125 2.07 5.96 -29.74
CA ASP A 125 2.28 7.36 -30.12
C ASP A 125 3.32 8.04 -29.25
N VAL A 126 4.27 8.73 -29.87
CA VAL A 126 5.41 9.33 -29.16
C VAL A 126 4.99 10.52 -28.30
N ASP A 127 4.14 11.39 -28.82
CA ASP A 127 3.73 12.61 -28.13
C ASP A 127 2.81 12.26 -26.96
N GLU A 128 1.89 11.35 -27.16
CA GLU A 128 1.02 10.84 -26.07
C GLU A 128 1.86 10.14 -24.98
N ARG A 129 2.79 9.29 -25.36
CA ARG A 129 3.67 8.61 -24.41
C ARG A 129 4.49 9.59 -23.56
N ILE A 130 5.03 10.66 -24.17
CA ILE A 130 5.75 11.72 -23.47
C ILE A 130 4.82 12.46 -22.51
N ALA A 131 3.63 12.85 -22.98
CA ALA A 131 2.66 13.59 -22.19
C ALA A 131 2.14 12.78 -21.00
N GLN A 132 1.81 11.49 -21.21
CA GLN A 132 1.39 10.59 -20.12
C GLN A 132 2.50 10.34 -19.11
N ARG A 133 3.76 10.20 -19.54
CA ARG A 133 4.91 10.07 -18.64
C ARG A 133 5.11 11.32 -17.77
N ALA A 134 4.82 12.51 -18.28
CA ALA A 134 4.94 13.77 -17.55
C ALA A 134 4.02 13.85 -16.32
N LEU A 135 2.92 13.09 -16.29
CA LEU A 135 1.99 13.02 -15.15
C LEU A 135 2.68 12.56 -13.86
N GLU A 136 3.72 11.72 -13.93
CA GLU A 136 4.47 11.29 -12.75
C GLU A 136 5.20 12.46 -12.08
N GLY A 137 5.87 13.31 -12.88
CA GLY A 137 6.56 14.50 -12.37
C GLY A 137 5.59 15.48 -11.74
N PHE A 138 4.44 15.70 -12.39
CA PHE A 138 3.37 16.54 -11.86
C PHE A 138 2.87 15.99 -10.51
N THR A 139 2.48 14.73 -10.46
CA THR A 139 1.95 14.09 -9.24
C THR A 139 2.95 14.17 -8.09
N ARG A 140 4.23 13.84 -8.34
CA ARG A 140 5.28 13.91 -7.31
C ARG A 140 5.52 15.33 -6.80
N SER A 141 5.45 16.33 -7.67
CA SER A 141 5.60 17.73 -7.29
C SER A 141 4.43 18.21 -6.47
N VAL A 142 3.20 17.94 -6.90
CA VAL A 142 1.99 18.28 -6.13
C VAL A 142 2.02 17.63 -4.74
N GLY A 143 2.41 16.35 -4.62
CA GLY A 143 2.55 15.68 -3.32
C GLY A 143 3.50 16.42 -2.36
N LYS A 144 4.59 17.04 -2.89
CA LYS A 144 5.50 17.88 -2.08
C LYS A 144 4.89 19.22 -1.65
N GLU A 145 3.96 19.76 -2.45
CA GLU A 145 3.29 21.04 -2.19
C GLU A 145 2.08 20.88 -1.27
N LEU A 146 1.49 19.68 -1.21
CA LEU A 146 0.32 19.42 -0.38
C LEU A 146 0.64 19.56 1.11
N LEU A 147 -0.29 20.16 1.83
CA LEU A 147 -0.23 20.37 3.26
C LEU A 147 -1.43 19.72 3.97
N ARG A 148 -1.42 19.76 5.28
CA ARG A 148 -2.53 19.33 6.13
C ARG A 148 -2.95 17.88 5.92
N GLY A 149 -2.00 16.97 5.64
CA GLY A 149 -2.24 15.55 5.49
C GLY A 149 -2.97 15.15 4.20
N ALA A 150 -3.08 16.06 3.23
CA ALA A 150 -3.58 15.73 1.90
C ALA A 150 -2.55 14.91 1.12
N THR A 151 -3.01 14.04 0.22
CA THR A 151 -2.17 13.17 -0.62
C THR A 151 -2.66 13.16 -2.06
N ILE A 152 -1.77 12.84 -2.99
CA ILE A 152 -2.09 12.67 -4.41
C ILE A 152 -1.55 11.34 -4.92
N GLN A 153 -2.29 10.65 -5.78
CA GLN A 153 -1.84 9.45 -6.46
C GLN A 153 -1.96 9.61 -7.97
N LEU A 154 -1.18 8.82 -8.71
CA LEU A 154 -1.34 8.62 -10.14
C LEU A 154 -1.74 7.17 -10.38
N VAL A 155 -2.85 6.99 -11.08
CA VAL A 155 -3.31 5.67 -11.54
C VAL A 155 -3.19 5.62 -13.05
N TYR A 156 -2.39 4.70 -13.55
CA TYR A 156 -2.35 4.40 -14.97
C TYR A 156 -3.28 3.24 -15.30
N THR A 157 -4.08 3.40 -16.33
CA THR A 157 -4.95 2.37 -16.88
C THR A 157 -4.41 1.90 -18.23
N ALA A 158 -4.57 0.61 -18.55
CA ALA A 158 -4.26 0.11 -19.87
C ALA A 158 -5.09 0.84 -20.94
N PRO A 159 -4.56 1.06 -22.17
CA PRO A 159 -5.29 1.77 -23.23
C PRO A 159 -6.59 1.07 -23.63
N ASP A 160 -6.60 -0.25 -23.59
CA ASP A 160 -7.67 -1.16 -23.92
C ASP A 160 -8.48 -1.65 -22.72
N ALA A 161 -8.28 -1.02 -21.54
CA ALA A 161 -9.09 -1.34 -20.36
C ALA A 161 -10.58 -1.26 -20.70
N ALA A 162 -11.31 -2.30 -20.32
CA ALA A 162 -12.73 -2.45 -20.63
C ALA A 162 -13.54 -1.23 -20.19
N ALA A 163 -14.56 -0.88 -20.96
CA ALA A 163 -15.39 0.30 -20.67
C ALA A 163 -16.14 0.22 -19.33
N ASP A 164 -16.31 -0.99 -18.78
CA ASP A 164 -16.94 -1.21 -17.49
C ASP A 164 -16.03 -0.80 -16.31
N LEU A 165 -14.71 -0.70 -16.51
CA LEU A 165 -13.71 -0.32 -15.53
C LEU A 165 -13.85 -1.01 -14.15
N ALA A 166 -14.43 -2.20 -14.10
CA ALA A 166 -14.60 -2.93 -12.85
C ALA A 166 -13.26 -3.15 -12.13
N GLY A 167 -12.15 -3.29 -12.89
CA GLY A 167 -10.81 -3.38 -12.35
C GLY A 167 -10.26 -2.09 -11.72
N LEU A 168 -10.82 -0.91 -12.08
CA LEU A 168 -10.41 0.38 -11.53
C LEU A 168 -11.12 0.71 -10.21
N GLU A 169 -12.32 0.19 -9.99
CA GLU A 169 -13.16 0.58 -8.85
C GLU A 169 -12.50 0.37 -7.49
N SER A 170 -11.84 -0.78 -7.28
CA SER A 170 -11.13 -1.05 -6.03
C SER A 170 -10.03 -0.03 -5.75
N THR A 171 -9.32 0.39 -6.80
CA THR A 171 -8.27 1.41 -6.73
C THR A 171 -8.85 2.79 -6.41
N LEU A 172 -9.96 3.19 -7.05
CA LEU A 172 -10.67 4.43 -6.73
C LEU A 172 -11.10 4.46 -5.26
N ARG A 173 -11.74 3.39 -4.79
CA ARG A 173 -12.19 3.26 -3.40
C ARG A 173 -11.07 3.27 -2.39
N PHE A 174 -9.91 2.67 -2.72
CA PHE A 174 -8.74 2.73 -1.86
C PHE A 174 -8.15 4.14 -1.82
N VAL A 175 -7.86 4.74 -2.97
CA VAL A 175 -7.21 6.04 -3.07
C VAL A 175 -8.09 7.16 -2.51
N LEU A 176 -9.39 7.15 -2.82
CA LEU A 176 -10.36 8.15 -2.36
C LEU A 176 -10.95 7.82 -0.98
N SER A 177 -10.13 7.28 -0.09
CA SER A 177 -10.56 6.94 1.27
C SER A 177 -9.49 7.24 2.31
N ALA A 178 -9.87 7.04 3.58
CA ALA A 178 -8.94 7.10 4.71
C ALA A 178 -8.00 5.88 4.80
N LYS A 179 -8.22 4.82 3.99
CA LYS A 179 -7.32 3.64 3.91
C LYS A 179 -5.96 3.98 3.31
N SER A 180 -5.88 4.97 2.41
CA SER A 180 -4.63 5.43 1.79
C SER A 180 -3.92 6.56 2.54
N ALA A 181 -4.13 6.70 3.84
CA ALA A 181 -3.72 7.88 4.62
C ALA A 181 -2.21 8.18 4.58
N PHE A 182 -1.36 7.18 4.41
CA PHE A 182 0.10 7.33 4.37
C PHE A 182 0.72 6.91 3.03
N VAL A 183 -0.11 6.71 2.01
CA VAL A 183 0.31 6.52 0.60
C VAL A 183 0.26 7.88 -0.07
N ASP A 184 1.37 8.33 -0.63
CA ASP A 184 1.46 9.65 -1.25
C ASP A 184 2.39 9.63 -2.46
N ALA A 185 1.97 10.28 -3.53
CA ALA A 185 2.67 10.42 -4.82
C ALA A 185 3.13 9.08 -5.42
N GLN A 186 2.31 8.03 -5.26
CA GLN A 186 2.59 6.72 -5.83
C GLN A 186 1.94 6.57 -7.19
N VAL A 187 2.53 5.68 -7.99
CA VAL A 187 2.00 5.25 -9.28
C VAL A 187 1.43 3.85 -9.10
N ILE A 188 0.16 3.67 -9.46
CA ILE A 188 -0.52 2.38 -9.45
C ILE A 188 -0.93 2.07 -10.89
N ARG A 189 -0.61 0.87 -11.38
CA ARG A 189 -1.01 0.40 -12.71
C ARG A 189 -2.18 -0.55 -12.57
N VAL A 190 -3.20 -0.31 -13.39
CA VAL A 190 -4.41 -1.11 -13.49
C VAL A 190 -4.50 -1.64 -14.92
N ASP A 191 -4.45 -2.95 -15.06
CA ASP A 191 -4.50 -3.64 -16.34
C ASP A 191 -5.91 -3.70 -16.94
N ALA A 192 -6.02 -4.28 -18.14
CA ALA A 192 -7.30 -4.46 -18.82
C ALA A 192 -8.14 -5.63 -18.28
N GLN A 193 -7.65 -6.38 -17.30
CA GLN A 193 -8.38 -7.50 -16.74
C GLN A 193 -9.68 -7.04 -16.06
N SER A 194 -10.74 -7.81 -16.26
CA SER A 194 -11.99 -7.59 -15.56
C SER A 194 -11.88 -8.01 -14.10
N ALA A 195 -12.56 -7.30 -13.21
CA ALA A 195 -12.70 -7.65 -11.81
C ALA A 195 -14.17 -7.72 -11.43
N THR A 196 -14.46 -8.43 -10.37
CA THR A 196 -15.82 -8.52 -9.83
C THR A 196 -15.90 -7.71 -8.56
N ALA A 197 -16.85 -6.78 -8.50
CA ALA A 197 -17.14 -6.05 -7.28
C ALA A 197 -17.59 -7.02 -6.17
N PRO A 198 -17.15 -6.84 -4.92
CA PRO A 198 -17.62 -7.66 -3.81
C PRO A 198 -19.09 -7.34 -3.50
N ALA A 199 -19.80 -8.28 -2.91
CA ALA A 199 -21.18 -8.06 -2.47
C ALA A 199 -21.27 -6.99 -1.39
N ASP A 200 -20.23 -6.86 -0.58
CA ASP A 200 -20.09 -5.81 0.46
C ASP A 200 -18.65 -5.26 0.43
N TRP A 201 -18.52 -3.98 0.14
CA TRP A 201 -17.23 -3.29 0.14
C TRP A 201 -16.60 -3.14 1.55
N ASN A 202 -17.37 -3.38 2.62
CA ASN A 202 -16.81 -3.46 3.97
C ASN A 202 -16.17 -4.81 4.26
N LYS A 203 -16.53 -5.85 3.48
CA LYS A 203 -16.00 -7.20 3.60
C LYS A 203 -15.51 -7.75 2.24
N PRO A 204 -14.60 -7.06 1.57
CA PRO A 204 -14.19 -7.42 0.21
C PRO A 204 -13.51 -8.78 0.10
N SER A 205 -13.01 -9.34 1.21
CA SER A 205 -12.34 -10.65 1.27
C SER A 205 -13.19 -11.71 1.98
N GLU A 206 -14.53 -11.54 2.04
CA GLU A 206 -15.42 -12.46 2.74
C GLU A 206 -15.21 -13.92 2.30
N GLY A 207 -14.96 -14.78 3.30
CA GLY A 207 -14.76 -16.22 3.12
C GLY A 207 -13.42 -16.65 2.55
N LYS A 208 -12.54 -15.74 2.14
CA LYS A 208 -11.20 -16.03 1.62
C LYS A 208 -10.26 -16.55 2.71
N ILE A 209 -9.43 -17.52 2.37
CA ILE A 209 -8.42 -18.10 3.28
C ILE A 209 -7.13 -17.30 3.09
N ALA A 210 -6.71 -16.59 4.14
CA ALA A 210 -5.54 -15.70 4.10
C ALA A 210 -4.44 -16.19 5.05
N VAL A 211 -3.23 -16.32 4.53
CA VAL A 211 -2.01 -16.60 5.31
C VAL A 211 -1.24 -15.31 5.53
N VAL A 212 -0.87 -15.02 6.77
CA VAL A 212 0.00 -13.89 7.13
C VAL A 212 1.23 -14.42 7.87
N THR A 213 2.41 -14.30 7.27
CA THR A 213 3.67 -14.68 7.91
C THR A 213 4.25 -13.53 8.76
N GLY A 214 4.89 -13.85 9.89
CA GLY A 214 5.36 -12.83 10.85
C GLY A 214 4.20 -12.17 11.60
N ALA A 215 3.13 -12.92 11.90
CA ALA A 215 1.87 -12.39 12.40
C ALA A 215 1.80 -12.19 13.93
N ALA A 216 2.83 -12.58 14.68
CA ALA A 216 2.79 -12.51 16.14
C ALA A 216 2.76 -11.06 16.69
N ARG A 217 3.19 -10.06 15.92
CA ARG A 217 3.27 -8.67 16.36
C ARG A 217 3.45 -7.68 15.22
N GLY A 218 3.35 -6.38 15.56
CA GLY A 218 3.70 -5.27 14.68
C GLY A 218 2.87 -5.23 13.39
N ILE A 219 3.51 -5.05 12.25
CA ILE A 219 2.84 -4.96 10.94
C ILE A 219 2.06 -6.23 10.65
N GLY A 220 2.64 -7.43 10.88
CA GLY A 220 1.98 -8.70 10.60
C GLY A 220 0.71 -8.92 11.39
N ALA A 221 0.71 -8.61 12.69
CA ALA A 221 -0.50 -8.69 13.51
C ALA A 221 -1.59 -7.72 13.02
N THR A 222 -1.20 -6.49 12.64
CA THR A 222 -2.15 -5.52 12.10
C THR A 222 -2.70 -5.94 10.72
N ILE A 223 -1.88 -6.58 9.87
CA ILE A 223 -2.36 -7.17 8.60
C ILE A 223 -3.42 -8.23 8.88
N ALA A 224 -3.16 -9.13 9.83
CA ALA A 224 -4.12 -10.16 10.22
C ALA A 224 -5.45 -9.54 10.71
N GLU A 225 -5.38 -8.47 11.51
CA GLU A 225 -6.56 -7.75 12.00
C GLU A 225 -7.37 -7.11 10.87
N VAL A 226 -6.70 -6.47 9.91
CA VAL A 226 -7.37 -5.79 8.79
C VAL A 226 -7.98 -6.81 7.83
N LEU A 227 -7.27 -7.89 7.49
CA LEU A 227 -7.82 -8.93 6.62
C LEU A 227 -9.02 -9.66 7.26
N ALA A 228 -8.99 -9.91 8.58
CA ALA A 228 -10.11 -10.49 9.30
C ALA A 228 -11.32 -9.53 9.35
N ARG A 229 -11.10 -8.23 9.59
CA ARG A 229 -12.13 -7.20 9.48
C ARG A 229 -12.79 -7.23 8.10
N ASP A 230 -11.99 -7.38 7.05
CA ASP A 230 -12.43 -7.42 5.66
C ASP A 230 -13.03 -8.80 5.26
N GLY A 231 -13.27 -9.70 6.23
CA GLY A 231 -14.02 -10.96 6.08
C GLY A 231 -13.17 -12.20 5.79
N ALA A 232 -11.84 -12.10 5.74
CA ALA A 232 -10.99 -13.24 5.50
C ALA A 232 -10.88 -14.18 6.71
N LYS A 233 -10.73 -15.48 6.46
CA LYS A 233 -10.35 -16.52 7.44
C LYS A 233 -8.83 -16.51 7.55
N VAL A 234 -8.28 -15.99 8.64
CA VAL A 234 -6.83 -15.73 8.75
C VAL A 234 -6.09 -16.87 9.42
N ILE A 235 -5.02 -17.31 8.79
CA ILE A 235 -3.99 -18.20 9.34
C ILE A 235 -2.80 -17.32 9.73
N CYS A 236 -2.60 -17.13 11.03
CA CYS A 236 -1.48 -16.40 11.60
C CYS A 236 -0.26 -17.33 11.70
N VAL A 237 0.85 -16.96 11.07
CA VAL A 237 2.07 -17.76 11.01
C VAL A 237 3.23 -16.99 11.62
N ASP A 238 3.97 -17.61 12.54
CA ASP A 238 5.23 -17.09 13.08
C ASP A 238 6.07 -18.24 13.64
N ILE A 239 7.32 -17.98 13.95
CA ILE A 239 8.22 -18.97 14.52
C ILE A 239 7.68 -19.48 15.89
N PRO A 240 7.97 -20.74 16.28
CA PRO A 240 7.48 -21.31 17.54
C PRO A 240 7.83 -20.47 18.78
N GLN A 241 8.95 -19.77 18.77
CA GLN A 241 9.40 -18.90 19.86
C GLN A 241 8.51 -17.67 20.08
N ALA A 242 7.72 -17.30 19.08
CA ALA A 242 6.75 -16.19 19.15
C ALA A 242 5.31 -16.69 19.48
N GLY A 243 5.17 -17.93 19.95
CA GLY A 243 3.89 -18.63 20.11
C GLY A 243 2.85 -17.90 20.96
N GLU A 244 3.24 -17.20 22.03
CA GLU A 244 2.32 -16.42 22.87
C GLU A 244 1.68 -15.27 22.07
N GLY A 245 2.48 -14.41 21.45
CA GLY A 245 1.99 -13.30 20.62
C GLY A 245 1.22 -13.78 19.38
N LEU A 246 1.63 -14.95 18.82
CA LEU A 246 0.92 -15.55 17.70
C LEU A 246 -0.49 -16.02 18.11
N ALA A 247 -0.61 -16.67 19.27
CA ALA A 247 -1.89 -17.10 19.81
C ALA A 247 -2.78 -15.90 20.18
N GLU A 248 -2.21 -14.83 20.75
CA GLU A 248 -2.93 -13.57 21.03
C GLU A 248 -3.52 -12.98 19.75
N THR A 249 -2.71 -12.86 18.68
CA THR A 249 -3.17 -12.34 17.39
C THR A 249 -4.25 -13.22 16.79
N ALA A 250 -4.04 -14.55 16.73
CA ALA A 250 -5.01 -15.47 16.15
C ALA A 250 -6.35 -15.45 16.90
N ASN A 251 -6.33 -15.41 18.23
CA ASN A 251 -7.54 -15.31 19.05
C ASN A 251 -8.27 -13.97 18.80
N LYS A 252 -7.52 -12.87 18.72
CA LYS A 252 -8.08 -11.52 18.48
C LYS A 252 -8.84 -11.43 17.17
N VAL A 253 -8.33 -12.09 16.12
CA VAL A 253 -8.93 -12.05 14.77
C VAL A 253 -9.91 -13.20 14.51
N GLY A 254 -10.15 -14.09 15.49
CA GLY A 254 -10.96 -15.28 15.28
C GLY A 254 -10.38 -16.26 14.25
N GLY A 255 -9.08 -16.18 14.03
CA GLY A 255 -8.32 -16.99 13.08
C GLY A 255 -7.65 -18.21 13.72
N THR A 256 -6.68 -18.79 13.02
CA THR A 256 -5.89 -19.91 13.51
C THR A 256 -4.41 -19.58 13.61
N ALA A 257 -3.71 -20.13 14.59
CA ALA A 257 -2.27 -20.00 14.75
C ALA A 257 -1.55 -21.24 14.17
N LEU A 258 -0.51 -21.01 13.38
CA LEU A 258 0.40 -22.02 12.89
C LEU A 258 1.85 -21.65 13.27
N PRO A 259 2.39 -22.22 14.36
CA PRO A 259 3.81 -22.05 14.69
C PRO A 259 4.66 -22.73 13.61
N LEU A 260 5.38 -21.96 12.81
CA LEU A 260 6.13 -22.43 11.64
C LEU A 260 7.33 -21.53 11.36
N ASP A 261 8.51 -22.13 11.21
CA ASP A 261 9.66 -21.47 10.61
C ASP A 261 9.50 -21.47 9.07
N VAL A 262 9.34 -20.30 8.48
CA VAL A 262 9.18 -20.14 7.02
C VAL A 262 10.40 -20.64 6.22
N THR A 263 11.56 -20.82 6.88
CA THR A 263 12.76 -21.35 6.25
C THR A 263 12.80 -22.89 6.24
N ALA A 264 11.87 -23.57 6.91
CA ALA A 264 11.78 -25.03 6.90
C ALA A 264 11.45 -25.57 5.50
N ALA A 265 12.03 -26.70 5.13
CA ALA A 265 11.88 -27.29 3.79
C ALA A 265 10.41 -27.66 3.47
N ASP A 266 9.66 -28.05 4.51
CA ASP A 266 8.26 -28.49 4.47
C ASP A 266 7.26 -27.35 4.79
N ALA A 267 7.72 -26.09 4.84
CA ALA A 267 6.88 -24.96 5.23
C ALA A 267 5.62 -24.83 4.36
N ALA A 268 5.74 -24.96 3.05
CA ALA A 268 4.62 -24.85 2.12
C ALA A 268 3.61 -26.01 2.29
N ASP A 269 4.10 -27.23 2.52
CA ASP A 269 3.24 -28.40 2.73
C ASP A 269 2.43 -28.25 4.02
N LYS A 270 3.07 -27.79 5.11
CA LYS A 270 2.39 -27.50 6.39
C LYS A 270 1.35 -26.38 6.27
N LEU A 271 1.63 -25.34 5.46
CA LEU A 271 0.66 -24.28 5.18
C LEU A 271 -0.56 -24.83 4.45
N LYS A 272 -0.36 -25.63 3.40
CA LYS A 272 -1.43 -26.31 2.67
C LYS A 272 -2.26 -27.21 3.59
N GLU A 273 -1.62 -28.12 4.29
CA GLU A 273 -2.29 -29.05 5.22
C GLU A 273 -3.13 -28.31 6.26
N HIS A 274 -2.58 -27.23 6.84
CA HIS A 274 -3.32 -26.42 7.82
C HIS A 274 -4.52 -25.72 7.19
N ALA A 275 -4.37 -25.13 5.99
CA ALA A 275 -5.46 -24.46 5.28
C ALA A 275 -6.60 -25.43 4.96
N GLU A 276 -6.28 -26.59 4.42
CA GLU A 276 -7.26 -27.65 4.10
C GLU A 276 -7.95 -28.19 5.36
N ALA A 277 -7.17 -28.53 6.40
CA ALA A 277 -7.71 -29.13 7.62
C ALA A 277 -8.55 -28.18 8.48
N ARG A 278 -8.19 -26.90 8.53
CA ARG A 278 -8.80 -25.92 9.42
C ARG A 278 -9.81 -24.99 8.74
N HIS A 279 -9.68 -24.78 7.44
CA HIS A 279 -10.49 -23.82 6.68
C HIS A 279 -11.18 -24.42 5.46
N GLY A 280 -10.83 -25.65 5.07
CA GLY A 280 -11.55 -26.46 4.09
C GLY A 280 -11.17 -26.19 2.64
N GLY A 281 -10.02 -25.57 2.36
CA GLY A 281 -9.60 -25.28 0.98
C GLY A 281 -8.16 -24.77 0.86
N PRO A 282 -7.72 -24.49 -0.37
CA PRO A 282 -6.42 -23.91 -0.61
C PRO A 282 -6.35 -22.45 -0.11
N VAL A 283 -5.15 -21.91 -0.02
CA VAL A 283 -4.89 -20.51 0.34
C VAL A 283 -5.32 -19.61 -0.81
N ASP A 284 -6.19 -18.64 -0.56
CA ASP A 284 -6.57 -17.60 -1.53
C ASP A 284 -5.58 -16.41 -1.49
N ILE A 285 -5.11 -16.04 -0.30
CA ILE A 285 -4.28 -14.86 -0.07
C ILE A 285 -3.06 -15.26 0.74
N ILE A 286 -1.86 -14.96 0.25
CA ILE A 286 -0.64 -15.12 1.04
C ILE A 286 0.10 -13.78 1.15
N VAL A 287 0.40 -13.39 2.40
CA VAL A 287 1.19 -12.19 2.71
C VAL A 287 2.54 -12.62 3.28
N HIS A 288 3.58 -12.44 2.48
CA HIS A 288 4.97 -12.66 2.87
C HIS A 288 5.49 -11.44 3.66
N ASN A 289 5.10 -11.37 4.94
CA ASN A 289 5.51 -10.28 5.82
C ASN A 289 6.65 -10.67 6.78
N ALA A 290 6.87 -11.95 7.05
CA ALA A 290 7.98 -12.40 7.89
C ALA A 290 9.31 -11.82 7.38
N GLY A 291 10.08 -11.24 8.29
CA GLY A 291 11.37 -10.65 7.93
C GLY A 291 12.20 -10.29 9.16
N ILE A 292 13.50 -10.33 8.97
CA ILE A 292 14.49 -9.99 9.99
C ILE A 292 15.51 -8.99 9.48
N THR A 293 16.13 -8.26 10.41
CA THR A 293 17.31 -7.44 10.14
C THR A 293 18.50 -7.95 10.95
N ARG A 294 19.70 -7.83 10.40
CA ARG A 294 20.97 -8.15 11.06
C ARG A 294 21.99 -7.11 10.64
N ASP A 295 21.77 -5.88 11.10
CA ASP A 295 22.47 -4.69 10.63
C ASP A 295 23.94 -4.69 11.02
N LYS A 296 24.81 -4.49 10.06
CA LYS A 296 26.24 -4.31 10.17
C LYS A 296 26.83 -3.70 8.89
N LEU A 297 27.87 -2.89 9.00
CA LEU A 297 28.62 -2.50 7.78
C LEU A 297 29.15 -3.73 7.08
N LEU A 298 29.07 -3.80 5.74
CA LEU A 298 29.44 -4.96 4.97
C LEU A 298 30.85 -5.47 5.30
N ALA A 299 31.82 -4.56 5.47
CA ALA A 299 33.18 -4.92 5.83
C ALA A 299 33.34 -5.64 7.19
N ASN A 300 32.31 -5.58 8.05
CA ASN A 300 32.30 -6.18 9.37
C ASN A 300 31.15 -7.16 9.58
N MET A 301 30.43 -7.51 8.51
CA MET A 301 29.28 -8.43 8.53
C MET A 301 29.81 -9.86 8.46
N ASP A 302 29.39 -10.70 9.38
CA ASP A 302 29.67 -12.14 9.33
C ASP A 302 28.69 -12.87 8.41
N GLU A 303 29.09 -14.05 7.96
CA GLU A 303 28.32 -14.90 7.06
C GLU A 303 26.94 -15.25 7.58
N GLY A 304 26.80 -15.59 8.89
CA GLY A 304 25.53 -15.93 9.49
C GLY A 304 24.51 -14.80 9.49
N ARG A 305 24.98 -13.53 9.63
CA ARG A 305 24.09 -12.34 9.46
C ARG A 305 23.63 -12.18 8.02
N TRP A 306 24.50 -12.45 7.07
CA TRP A 306 24.14 -12.38 5.65
C TRP A 306 23.14 -13.47 5.29
N GLU A 307 23.47 -14.71 5.52
CA GLU A 307 22.67 -15.86 5.12
C GLU A 307 21.29 -15.90 5.76
N SER A 308 21.20 -15.62 7.08
CA SER A 308 19.93 -15.64 7.77
C SER A 308 18.91 -14.61 7.22
N VAL A 309 19.39 -13.42 6.83
CA VAL A 309 18.53 -12.37 6.25
C VAL A 309 18.09 -12.78 4.84
N ILE A 310 19.01 -13.30 4.02
CA ILE A 310 18.68 -13.80 2.67
C ILE A 310 17.66 -14.95 2.75
N ALA A 311 17.88 -15.91 3.63
CA ALA A 311 17.01 -17.09 3.79
C ALA A 311 15.57 -16.71 4.17
N VAL A 312 15.40 -15.86 5.19
CA VAL A 312 14.08 -15.52 5.72
C VAL A 312 13.35 -14.53 4.79
N ASN A 313 14.04 -13.46 4.37
CA ASN A 313 13.37 -12.33 3.72
C ASN A 313 13.12 -12.54 2.22
N LEU A 314 13.88 -13.45 1.56
CA LEU A 314 13.80 -13.62 0.11
C LEU A 314 13.63 -15.08 -0.31
N VAL A 315 14.51 -15.98 0.13
CA VAL A 315 14.45 -17.39 -0.32
C VAL A 315 13.16 -18.08 0.14
N ALA A 316 12.74 -17.87 1.39
CA ALA A 316 11.53 -18.46 1.92
C ALA A 316 10.25 -18.03 1.16
N PRO A 317 9.99 -16.72 0.92
CA PRO A 317 8.85 -16.28 0.10
C PRO A 317 8.81 -16.92 -1.29
N VAL A 318 9.94 -16.93 -2.02
CA VAL A 318 10.02 -17.54 -3.35
C VAL A 318 9.67 -19.01 -3.30
N ARG A 319 10.36 -19.78 -2.43
CA ARG A 319 10.17 -21.21 -2.32
C ARG A 319 8.76 -21.61 -1.86
N ILE A 320 8.19 -20.89 -0.89
CA ILE A 320 6.82 -21.17 -0.41
C ILE A 320 5.84 -20.94 -1.55
N THR A 321 5.96 -19.82 -2.27
CA THR A 321 5.07 -19.51 -3.39
C THR A 321 5.15 -20.58 -4.49
N GLU A 322 6.36 -20.93 -4.94
CA GLU A 322 6.55 -21.97 -5.96
C GLU A 322 5.99 -23.32 -5.52
N LYS A 323 6.25 -23.71 -4.28
CA LYS A 323 5.80 -24.99 -3.77
C LYS A 323 4.27 -25.06 -3.59
N LEU A 324 3.62 -23.97 -3.12
CA LEU A 324 2.16 -23.89 -3.04
C LEU A 324 1.50 -23.94 -4.43
N LEU A 325 2.15 -23.39 -5.45
CA LEU A 325 1.71 -23.50 -6.85
C LEU A 325 1.82 -24.94 -7.35
N GLU A 326 2.95 -25.62 -7.07
CA GLU A 326 3.20 -26.98 -7.51
C GLU A 326 2.25 -28.01 -6.86
N ASN A 327 1.99 -27.86 -5.56
CA ASN A 327 1.20 -28.83 -4.80
C ASN A 327 -0.31 -28.51 -4.73
N GLY A 328 -0.76 -27.44 -5.42
CA GLY A 328 -2.17 -26.99 -5.41
C GLY A 328 -2.61 -26.33 -4.10
N GLY A 329 -1.67 -25.88 -3.28
CA GLY A 329 -1.94 -25.18 -2.02
C GLY A 329 -2.31 -23.70 -2.18
N LEU A 330 -2.09 -23.10 -3.38
CA LEU A 330 -2.52 -21.75 -3.74
C LEU A 330 -3.63 -21.82 -4.78
N ALA A 331 -4.75 -21.14 -4.50
CA ALA A 331 -5.92 -21.11 -5.37
C ALA A 331 -5.66 -20.33 -6.67
N ASP A 332 -6.38 -20.67 -7.73
CA ASP A 332 -6.49 -19.82 -8.91
C ASP A 332 -7.21 -18.51 -8.52
N ASN A 333 -6.89 -17.43 -9.22
CA ASN A 333 -7.28 -16.08 -8.83
C ASN A 333 -6.82 -15.70 -7.41
N GLY A 334 -5.72 -16.27 -6.94
CA GLY A 334 -5.12 -15.99 -5.65
C GLY A 334 -4.40 -14.63 -5.60
N ARG A 335 -3.97 -14.26 -4.41
CA ARG A 335 -3.25 -13.01 -4.12
C ARG A 335 -1.94 -13.31 -3.43
N VAL A 336 -0.83 -12.91 -4.02
CA VAL A 336 0.50 -13.01 -3.43
C VAL A 336 1.01 -11.59 -3.15
N ILE A 337 1.24 -11.27 -1.89
CA ILE A 337 1.65 -9.93 -1.48
C ILE A 337 2.98 -10.00 -0.72
N GLY A 338 3.99 -9.30 -1.22
CA GLY A 338 5.29 -9.15 -0.58
C GLY A 338 5.38 -7.88 0.28
N VAL A 339 6.22 -7.93 1.31
CA VAL A 339 6.62 -6.74 2.06
C VAL A 339 8.07 -6.42 1.73
N ALA A 340 8.27 -5.48 0.80
CA ALA A 340 9.56 -4.87 0.47
C ALA A 340 9.97 -3.83 1.53
N SER A 341 10.67 -2.79 1.16
CA SER A 341 11.04 -1.64 1.99
C SER A 341 11.60 -0.53 1.12
N ILE A 342 11.52 0.72 1.55
CA ILE A 342 12.28 1.81 0.96
C ILE A 342 13.80 1.54 0.97
N ALA A 343 14.31 0.72 1.90
CA ALA A 343 15.71 0.30 1.92
C ALA A 343 16.09 -0.55 0.71
N GLY A 344 15.16 -1.28 0.10
CA GLY A 344 15.37 -2.01 -1.16
C GLY A 344 15.42 -1.08 -2.39
N ILE A 345 14.85 0.12 -2.29
CA ILE A 345 14.79 1.11 -3.39
C ILE A 345 16.00 2.06 -3.33
N ALA A 346 16.28 2.62 -2.16
CA ALA A 346 17.27 3.68 -1.98
C ALA A 346 18.56 3.23 -1.26
N GLY A 347 18.56 2.01 -0.72
CA GLY A 347 19.63 1.54 0.16
C GLY A 347 19.56 2.16 1.55
N ASN A 348 20.25 1.53 2.51
CA ASN A 348 20.45 2.07 3.85
C ASN A 348 21.81 1.63 4.40
N ARG A 349 22.54 2.55 5.02
CA ARG A 349 23.87 2.26 5.57
C ARG A 349 23.80 1.19 6.66
N GLY A 350 24.60 0.13 6.52
CA GLY A 350 24.66 -1.00 7.45
C GLY A 350 23.60 -2.08 7.20
N GLN A 351 22.84 -1.98 6.13
CA GLN A 351 21.76 -2.91 5.76
C GLN A 351 21.94 -3.51 4.36
N THR A 352 23.16 -3.83 3.97
CA THR A 352 23.42 -4.35 2.63
C THR A 352 22.73 -5.68 2.34
N ASN A 353 22.66 -6.59 3.32
CA ASN A 353 21.92 -7.83 3.26
C ASN A 353 20.38 -7.57 3.21
N TYR A 354 19.88 -6.73 4.08
CA TYR A 354 18.45 -6.38 4.15
C TYR A 354 18.00 -5.63 2.87
N GLY A 355 18.78 -4.62 2.44
CA GLY A 355 18.51 -3.89 1.19
C GLY A 355 18.46 -4.82 -0.03
N ALA A 356 19.42 -5.75 -0.13
CA ALA A 356 19.44 -6.76 -1.20
C ALA A 356 18.17 -7.61 -1.20
N THR A 357 17.72 -8.10 -0.01
CA THR A 357 16.49 -8.90 0.06
C THR A 357 15.24 -8.10 -0.28
N LYS A 358 15.17 -6.84 0.15
CA LYS A 358 13.99 -6.01 -0.11
C LYS A 358 13.91 -5.52 -1.57
N ALA A 359 15.04 -5.34 -2.23
CA ALA A 359 15.10 -5.21 -3.69
C ALA A 359 14.73 -6.52 -4.40
N GLY A 360 15.18 -7.67 -3.85
CA GLY A 360 14.78 -8.99 -4.34
C GLY A 360 13.27 -9.23 -4.30
N VAL A 361 12.55 -8.71 -3.28
CA VAL A 361 11.08 -8.76 -3.24
C VAL A 361 10.45 -7.95 -4.38
N ILE A 362 11.06 -6.84 -4.81
CA ILE A 362 10.61 -6.09 -5.99
C ILE A 362 10.78 -6.96 -7.24
N GLY A 363 11.97 -7.56 -7.43
CA GLY A 363 12.21 -8.50 -8.53
C GLY A 363 11.33 -9.75 -8.50
N PHE A 364 10.92 -10.21 -7.31
CA PHE A 364 9.92 -11.27 -7.16
C PHE A 364 8.56 -10.85 -7.72
N VAL A 365 8.10 -9.62 -7.43
CA VAL A 365 6.85 -9.08 -7.99
C VAL A 365 6.94 -9.01 -9.50
N ASP A 366 8.00 -8.41 -10.05
CA ASP A 366 8.20 -8.25 -11.49
C ASP A 366 8.18 -9.61 -12.22
N SER A 367 8.84 -10.63 -11.62
CA SER A 367 8.98 -11.94 -12.25
C SER A 367 7.73 -12.82 -12.14
N PHE A 368 7.05 -12.77 -11.00
CA PHE A 368 5.91 -13.65 -10.74
C PHE A 368 4.58 -13.08 -11.24
N SER A 369 4.43 -11.76 -11.39
CA SER A 369 3.22 -11.16 -11.94
C SER A 369 2.92 -11.70 -13.35
N ASP A 370 3.92 -11.75 -14.22
CA ASP A 370 3.78 -12.29 -15.58
C ASP A 370 3.61 -13.81 -15.56
N LYS A 371 4.43 -14.51 -14.75
CA LYS A 371 4.44 -15.98 -14.66
C LYS A 371 3.09 -16.55 -14.21
N LEU A 372 2.32 -15.81 -13.41
CA LEU A 372 1.09 -16.29 -12.79
C LEU A 372 -0.20 -15.71 -13.42
N ALA A 373 -0.06 -14.89 -14.45
CA ALA A 373 -1.18 -14.24 -15.14
C ALA A 373 -2.22 -15.24 -15.67
N ASP A 374 -1.78 -16.35 -16.27
CA ASP A 374 -2.67 -17.39 -16.85
C ASP A 374 -3.56 -18.08 -15.78
N ARG A 375 -3.16 -18.04 -14.51
CA ARG A 375 -3.95 -18.55 -13.38
C ARG A 375 -4.79 -17.46 -12.72
N GLY A 376 -4.78 -16.24 -13.23
CA GLY A 376 -5.44 -15.08 -12.64
C GLY A 376 -4.87 -14.67 -11.27
N ILE A 377 -3.67 -15.14 -10.90
CA ILE A 377 -3.04 -14.81 -9.63
C ILE A 377 -2.34 -13.47 -9.75
N THR A 378 -2.65 -12.53 -8.87
CA THR A 378 -1.96 -11.23 -8.83
C THR A 378 -0.80 -11.25 -7.84
N VAL A 379 0.29 -10.58 -8.20
CA VAL A 379 1.49 -10.46 -7.36
C VAL A 379 1.84 -8.99 -7.19
N ASN A 380 1.83 -8.51 -5.96
CA ASN A 380 2.11 -7.12 -5.63
C ASN A 380 2.98 -7.03 -4.37
N ALA A 381 3.53 -5.86 -4.10
CA ALA A 381 4.21 -5.60 -2.83
C ALA A 381 3.93 -4.20 -2.29
N VAL A 382 4.09 -4.07 -0.99
CA VAL A 382 4.21 -2.77 -0.33
C VAL A 382 5.68 -2.52 0.02
N ALA A 383 6.12 -1.26 -0.04
CA ALA A 383 7.45 -0.84 0.41
C ALA A 383 7.30 0.19 1.55
N PRO A 384 7.21 -0.27 2.81
CA PRO A 384 7.09 0.61 3.96
C PRO A 384 8.30 1.54 4.09
N GLY A 385 8.02 2.80 4.47
CA GLY A 385 9.01 3.76 4.90
C GLY A 385 9.25 3.69 6.41
N PHE A 386 9.33 4.86 7.05
CA PHE A 386 9.40 4.92 8.50
C PHE A 386 8.01 4.66 9.10
N ILE A 387 7.83 3.47 9.66
CA ILE A 387 6.58 3.03 10.32
C ILE A 387 6.81 2.93 11.82
N GLU A 388 5.91 3.52 12.60
CA GLU A 388 5.96 3.47 14.08
C GLU A 388 5.63 2.05 14.57
N THR A 389 6.64 1.35 15.06
CA THR A 389 6.56 -0.02 15.58
C THR A 389 7.43 -0.13 16.85
N GLN A 390 7.32 -1.26 17.56
CA GLN A 390 8.25 -1.55 18.65
C GLN A 390 9.72 -1.58 18.19
N MET A 391 9.96 -2.04 16.96
CA MET A 391 11.32 -2.08 16.38
C MET A 391 11.86 -0.66 16.16
N THR A 392 11.06 0.25 15.61
CA THR A 392 11.48 1.65 15.38
C THR A 392 11.54 2.46 16.67
N ALA A 393 10.79 2.06 17.70
CA ALA A 393 10.88 2.68 19.04
C ALA A 393 12.26 2.51 19.70
N ALA A 394 13.02 1.47 19.34
CA ALA A 394 14.37 1.22 19.81
C ALA A 394 15.44 2.11 19.13
N ILE A 395 15.08 2.80 18.03
CA ILE A 395 15.99 3.72 17.31
C ILE A 395 16.23 4.99 18.14
N PRO A 396 17.45 5.54 18.18
CA PRO A 396 17.74 6.79 18.88
C PRO A 396 16.82 7.94 18.47
N PHE A 397 16.41 8.76 19.41
CA PHE A 397 15.42 9.84 19.24
C PHE A 397 15.70 10.74 18.01
N GLY A 398 16.95 11.23 17.85
CA GLY A 398 17.30 12.11 16.71
C GLY A 398 17.10 11.45 15.36
N THR A 399 17.43 10.15 15.24
CA THR A 399 17.25 9.38 14.00
C THR A 399 15.77 9.14 13.71
N ARG A 400 14.94 8.92 14.74
CA ARG A 400 13.47 8.80 14.59
C ARG A 400 12.84 10.10 14.09
N VAL A 401 13.25 11.23 14.67
CA VAL A 401 12.79 12.56 14.21
C VAL A 401 13.18 12.78 12.75
N GLY A 402 14.44 12.48 12.40
CA GLY A 402 14.90 12.53 11.00
C GLY A 402 14.04 11.66 10.07
N GLY A 403 13.77 10.41 10.46
CA GLY A 403 12.93 9.49 9.67
C GLY A 403 11.51 10.02 9.42
N ARG A 404 10.90 10.69 10.41
CA ARG A 404 9.58 11.33 10.29
C ARG A 404 9.61 12.54 9.35
N LEU A 405 10.64 13.38 9.47
CA LEU A 405 10.76 14.61 8.68
C LEU A 405 11.11 14.36 7.20
N LEU A 406 11.61 13.19 6.85
CA LEU A 406 11.84 12.81 5.44
C LEU A 406 10.54 12.62 4.64
N SER A 407 9.42 12.36 5.32
CA SER A 407 8.10 12.23 4.70
C SER A 407 7.51 13.61 4.36
N SER A 408 6.87 13.77 3.20
CA SER A 408 6.09 14.98 2.85
C SER A 408 4.96 15.25 3.86
N LEU A 409 4.44 14.20 4.50
CA LEU A 409 3.45 14.30 5.58
C LEU A 409 4.06 14.64 6.94
N GLN A 410 5.39 14.74 7.06
CA GLN A 410 6.17 15.17 8.23
C GLN A 410 5.92 14.33 9.50
N GLN A 411 5.58 13.07 9.33
CA GLN A 411 5.31 12.11 10.41
C GLN A 411 5.63 10.69 9.97
N GLY A 412 5.70 9.77 10.92
CA GLY A 412 5.78 8.33 10.65
C GLY A 412 4.42 7.76 10.25
N GLY A 413 4.44 6.69 9.47
CA GLY A 413 3.26 5.87 9.24
C GLY A 413 2.96 4.98 10.43
N GLU A 414 1.75 4.46 10.49
CA GLU A 414 1.34 3.44 11.45
C GLU A 414 1.26 2.07 10.77
N THR A 415 1.27 0.99 11.55
CA THR A 415 1.15 -0.37 11.01
C THR A 415 -0.12 -0.57 10.21
N VAL A 416 -1.20 0.12 10.56
CA VAL A 416 -2.47 0.10 9.83
C VAL A 416 -2.36 0.69 8.44
N ASP A 417 -1.51 1.68 8.19
CA ASP A 417 -1.32 2.25 6.85
C ASP A 417 -0.74 1.21 5.87
N VAL A 418 0.16 0.35 6.38
CA VAL A 418 0.71 -0.77 5.62
C VAL A 418 -0.34 -1.85 5.41
N ALA A 419 -1.08 -2.20 6.46
CA ALA A 419 -2.09 -3.24 6.44
C ALA A 419 -3.26 -2.91 5.50
N GLU A 420 -3.73 -1.67 5.46
CA GLU A 420 -4.79 -1.22 4.54
C GLU A 420 -4.34 -1.29 3.07
N THR A 421 -3.07 -0.96 2.78
CA THR A 421 -2.54 -1.09 1.42
C THR A 421 -2.41 -2.57 1.00
N ILE A 422 -2.04 -3.44 1.93
CA ILE A 422 -2.03 -4.89 1.70
C ILE A 422 -3.45 -5.42 1.49
N ALA A 423 -4.43 -4.99 2.29
CA ALA A 423 -5.82 -5.41 2.15
C ALA A 423 -6.43 -4.96 0.80
N TYR A 424 -6.04 -3.80 0.30
CA TYR A 424 -6.39 -3.36 -1.04
C TYR A 424 -5.87 -4.35 -2.11
N PHE A 425 -4.61 -4.77 -2.04
CA PHE A 425 -4.07 -5.78 -2.96
C PHE A 425 -4.68 -7.16 -2.75
N ALA A 426 -5.06 -7.50 -1.52
CA ALA A 426 -5.66 -8.78 -1.17
C ALA A 426 -7.11 -8.93 -1.66
N SER A 427 -7.80 -7.83 -1.92
CA SER A 427 -9.20 -7.85 -2.38
C SER A 427 -9.35 -8.57 -3.73
N PRO A 428 -10.33 -9.48 -3.88
CA PRO A 428 -10.72 -10.01 -5.18
C PRO A 428 -11.07 -8.94 -6.22
N ALA A 429 -11.59 -7.79 -5.78
CA ALA A 429 -11.89 -6.66 -6.66
C ALA A 429 -10.65 -6.00 -7.25
N SER A 430 -9.45 -6.27 -6.71
CA SER A 430 -8.17 -5.78 -7.25
C SER A 430 -7.54 -6.73 -8.28
N GLN A 431 -8.36 -7.50 -9.01
CA GLN A 431 -7.91 -8.47 -10.02
C GLN A 431 -7.07 -7.83 -11.14
N ALA A 432 -7.38 -6.61 -11.52
CA ALA A 432 -6.63 -5.87 -12.54
C ALA A 432 -5.35 -5.19 -11.99
N VAL A 433 -5.02 -5.40 -10.72
CA VAL A 433 -3.86 -4.78 -10.06
C VAL A 433 -2.81 -5.84 -9.80
N THR A 434 -1.80 -5.91 -10.66
CA THR A 434 -0.67 -6.85 -10.54
C THR A 434 0.63 -6.16 -10.95
N GLY A 435 1.78 -6.68 -10.52
CA GLY A 435 3.09 -6.11 -10.82
C GLY A 435 3.38 -4.77 -10.11
N ASN A 436 2.60 -4.39 -9.10
CA ASN A 436 2.77 -3.11 -8.43
C ASN A 436 3.60 -3.22 -7.15
N VAL A 437 4.47 -2.23 -6.96
CA VAL A 437 5.18 -2.01 -5.69
C VAL A 437 4.85 -0.61 -5.19
N VAL A 438 3.98 -0.53 -4.18
CA VAL A 438 3.50 0.75 -3.63
C VAL A 438 4.24 1.09 -2.34
N ARG A 439 4.87 2.26 -2.32
CA ARG A 439 5.53 2.76 -1.11
C ARG A 439 4.50 3.30 -0.12
N VAL A 440 4.54 2.81 1.10
CA VAL A 440 3.77 3.33 2.23
C VAL A 440 4.72 4.16 3.08
N CYS A 441 5.06 5.36 2.61
CA CYS A 441 6.14 6.17 3.17
C CYS A 441 5.83 7.67 3.26
N GLY A 442 4.58 8.09 2.95
CA GLY A 442 4.18 9.49 2.94
C GLY A 442 5.06 10.34 2.02
N GLN A 443 5.45 9.80 0.88
CA GLN A 443 6.38 10.41 -0.06
C GLN A 443 7.70 10.83 0.62
N ALA A 444 8.44 9.88 1.20
CA ALA A 444 9.78 10.15 1.69
C ALA A 444 10.68 10.71 0.57
N MET A 445 11.73 11.48 0.93
CA MET A 445 12.61 12.21 -0.01
C MET A 445 13.44 11.32 -0.95
N LEU A 446 13.04 10.10 -1.14
CA LEU A 446 13.65 9.16 -2.06
C LEU A 446 12.93 9.29 -3.41
N GLY A 447 13.70 9.24 -4.48
CA GLY A 447 13.16 9.27 -5.85
C GLY A 447 12.05 8.25 -6.13
N ALA A 448 11.81 8.04 -7.39
CA ALA A 448 10.78 7.11 -7.84
C ALA A 448 11.12 5.66 -7.51
#